data_486915f19573fdcc8dbecd1a9a557ec3
#
_entry.id   486915f19573fdcc8dbecd1a9a557ec3
#
_cell.length_a   1.000
_cell.length_b   1.000
_cell.length_c   1.000
_cell.angle_alpha   90.00
_cell.angle_beta   90.00
_cell.angle_gamma   90.00
#
_symmetry.space_group_name_H-M   'P 1'
#
loop_
_entity.id
_entity.type
_entity.pdbx_description
1 polymer ?
#
loop_
_entity_poly.entity_id
_entity_poly.type
_entity_poly.pdbx_seq_one_letter_code
_entity_poly.pdbx_strand_id
1 'polypeptide(L)'
;MRALPFPCIRPVPEHAAEVAALPYDVFDRGEAAEYVEDRPLSFLNIDRPETQFPADQDMYAPEVYARGAELLHERLADGTFVEDRNLAYYIYRLAWEGHVQTGIVCVCAVDEFESGVIKRHELTREDKERDRIEHIEALGCQTGPIFLTYRDQPVLDMIVGAATTSTPLYDFADESGVRQTVWEVVRHDAVDALRAMLGTIPCAYIADGHHRAASAVKVARRMREEARAAGTYTGKEPFNYVLSVLFPASQLTILPYNRVVSDRNGLDTYELLEVLSGAGFGIVEAEGPVEPREGCTPTAPGTSCGRTTPTRGSMPRRMPATISTPRWDRPRMTSAAAVGRVKMTKWPPTQQTPLIAQSCRAASCLLFLESRTPAPIRASPSSAASAEPRSLSAKRAPRALRSRCARRASTSCSP
;
A
#
# COMPACT_ATOMS: atom_id res chain seq x y z
N MET A 1 -10.40 -10.90 -13.95
CA MET A 1 -9.70 -10.63 -12.67
C MET A 1 -10.70 -10.57 -11.53
N ARG A 2 -10.40 -11.18 -10.38
CA ARG A 2 -11.28 -11.18 -9.20
C ARG A 2 -10.98 -9.96 -8.32
N ALA A 3 -11.65 -8.85 -8.61
CA ALA A 3 -11.59 -7.60 -7.87
C ALA A 3 -12.97 -7.35 -7.25
N LEU A 4 -13.04 -7.25 -5.92
CA LEU A 4 -14.29 -7.26 -5.16
C LEU A 4 -14.47 -5.97 -4.35
N PRO A 5 -15.72 -5.59 -4.04
CA PRO A 5 -16.01 -4.55 -3.07
C PRO A 5 -15.67 -5.06 -1.66
N PHE A 6 -15.41 -4.15 -0.74
CA PHE A 6 -14.94 -4.49 0.61
C PHE A 6 -15.53 -3.56 1.68
N PRO A 7 -15.61 -3.99 2.94
CA PRO A 7 -15.86 -3.10 4.07
C PRO A 7 -14.60 -2.31 4.36
N CYS A 8 -14.74 -1.01 4.57
CA CYS A 8 -13.61 -0.10 4.73
C CYS A 8 -13.59 0.50 6.15
N ILE A 9 -12.40 0.61 6.73
CA ILE A 9 -12.15 1.55 7.82
C ILE A 9 -11.60 2.82 7.19
N ARG A 10 -12.17 3.97 7.50
CA ARG A 10 -11.80 5.24 6.89
C ARG A 10 -12.03 6.42 7.84
N PRO A 11 -11.35 7.57 7.63
CA PRO A 11 -11.67 8.77 8.39
C PRO A 11 -13.08 9.28 8.07
N VAL A 12 -13.67 10.01 9.01
CA VAL A 12 -14.85 10.81 8.71
C VAL A 12 -14.48 11.94 7.75
N PRO A 13 -15.41 12.44 6.91
CA PRO A 13 -15.10 13.45 5.88
C PRO A 13 -14.40 14.69 6.41
N GLU A 14 -14.74 15.11 7.61
CA GLU A 14 -14.19 16.30 8.27
C GLU A 14 -12.69 16.22 8.53
N HIS A 15 -12.16 15.00 8.75
CA HIS A 15 -10.75 14.74 9.04
C HIS A 15 -9.97 14.16 7.86
N ALA A 16 -10.60 13.94 6.70
CA ALA A 16 -9.96 13.27 5.58
C ALA A 16 -8.66 13.95 5.11
N ALA A 17 -8.65 15.29 5.06
CA ALA A 17 -7.47 16.06 4.64
C ALA A 17 -6.33 16.00 5.67
N GLU A 18 -6.64 16.00 6.97
CA GLU A 18 -5.67 15.96 8.07
C GLU A 18 -5.06 14.55 8.21
N VAL A 19 -5.87 13.51 7.93
CA VAL A 19 -5.44 12.11 7.99
C VAL A 19 -4.59 11.74 6.77
N ALA A 20 -4.90 12.28 5.59
CA ALA A 20 -4.22 11.91 4.36
C ALA A 20 -2.70 12.11 4.43
N ALA A 21 -1.94 11.06 4.09
CA ALA A 21 -0.49 11.05 4.13
C ALA A 21 0.10 10.41 2.87
N LEU A 22 1.37 10.70 2.60
CA LEU A 22 2.15 9.96 1.60
C LEU A 22 2.39 8.52 2.06
N PRO A 23 2.62 7.58 1.13
CA PRO A 23 2.99 6.21 1.48
C PRO A 23 4.22 6.16 2.40
N TYR A 24 4.25 5.15 3.28
CA TYR A 24 5.24 4.98 4.33
C TYR A 24 6.71 4.97 3.85
N ASP A 25 6.96 4.55 2.62
CA ASP A 25 8.28 4.36 2.03
C ASP A 25 8.85 5.63 1.34
N VAL A 26 8.07 6.71 1.31
CA VAL A 26 8.51 8.01 0.79
C VAL A 26 9.46 8.70 1.75
N PHE A 27 9.26 8.52 3.06
CA PHE A 27 10.04 9.15 4.12
C PHE A 27 11.13 8.23 4.66
N ASP A 28 12.29 8.78 5.01
CA ASP A 28 13.16 8.10 5.96
C ASP A 28 12.63 8.29 7.40
N ARG A 29 13.30 7.70 8.39
CA ARG A 29 12.82 7.75 9.78
C ARG A 29 12.78 9.17 10.34
N GLY A 30 13.82 9.97 10.08
CA GLY A 30 13.90 11.34 10.57
C GLY A 30 12.87 12.24 9.90
N GLU A 31 12.76 12.14 8.59
CA GLU A 31 11.75 12.85 7.78
C GLU A 31 10.31 12.50 8.23
N ALA A 32 10.05 11.22 8.52
CA ALA A 32 8.74 10.79 9.01
C ALA A 32 8.42 11.39 10.39
N ALA A 33 9.38 11.39 11.31
CA ALA A 33 9.21 11.97 12.65
C ALA A 33 8.95 13.48 12.57
N GLU A 34 9.72 14.22 11.78
CA GLU A 34 9.52 15.66 11.53
C GLU A 34 8.15 15.92 10.88
N TYR A 35 7.76 15.10 9.90
CA TYR A 35 6.48 15.28 9.20
C TYR A 35 5.27 15.16 10.14
N VAL A 36 5.31 14.26 11.13
CA VAL A 36 4.16 14.02 12.02
C VAL A 36 4.16 14.89 13.27
N GLU A 37 5.23 15.64 13.57
CA GLU A 37 5.37 16.43 14.81
C GLU A 37 4.17 17.34 15.06
N ASP A 38 3.72 18.07 14.04
CA ASP A 38 2.56 18.97 14.11
C ASP A 38 1.28 18.36 13.46
N ARG A 39 1.27 17.05 13.16
CA ARG A 39 0.18 16.37 12.47
C ARG A 39 -0.30 15.14 13.24
N PRO A 40 -0.94 15.32 14.39
CA PRO A 40 -1.34 14.21 15.25
C PRO A 40 -2.36 13.27 14.59
N LEU A 41 -3.17 13.76 13.62
CA LEU A 41 -4.13 12.95 12.88
C LEU A 41 -3.54 12.25 11.66
N SER A 42 -2.34 12.60 11.22
CA SER A 42 -1.74 12.02 10.03
C SER A 42 -1.74 10.49 10.08
N PHE A 43 -2.15 9.84 8.99
CA PHE A 43 -2.14 8.40 8.85
C PHE A 43 -0.72 7.81 8.95
N LEU A 44 0.30 8.62 8.68
CA LEU A 44 1.69 8.20 8.82
C LEU A 44 2.03 7.76 10.25
N ASN A 45 1.35 8.29 11.28
CA ASN A 45 1.51 7.82 12.66
C ASN A 45 1.14 6.34 12.84
N ILE A 46 0.17 5.84 12.06
CA ILE A 46 -0.26 4.43 12.08
C ILE A 46 0.64 3.59 11.18
N ASP A 47 1.00 4.11 10.01
CA ASP A 47 1.76 3.37 8.99
C ASP A 47 3.28 3.34 9.29
N ARG A 48 3.76 4.32 10.08
CA ARG A 48 5.14 4.47 10.60
C ARG A 48 5.11 4.71 12.13
N PRO A 49 4.65 3.72 12.92
CA PRO A 49 4.43 3.91 14.36
C PRO A 49 5.72 4.17 15.15
N GLU A 50 6.89 3.89 14.59
CA GLU A 50 8.18 4.26 15.20
C GLU A 50 8.37 5.76 15.35
N THR A 51 7.57 6.59 14.68
CA THR A 51 7.54 8.05 14.88
C THR A 51 7.08 8.45 16.27
N GLN A 52 6.44 7.55 17.00
CA GLN A 52 5.96 7.74 18.37
C GLN A 52 7.02 7.40 19.43
N PHE A 53 8.21 6.96 19.01
CA PHE A 53 9.28 6.48 19.90
C PHE A 53 10.58 7.29 19.72
N PRO A 54 11.47 7.28 20.72
CA PRO A 54 12.80 7.89 20.61
C PRO A 54 13.58 7.36 19.39
N ALA A 55 14.50 8.17 18.88
CA ALA A 55 15.23 7.85 17.66
C ALA A 55 16.12 6.59 17.74
N ASP A 56 16.51 6.18 18.95
CA ASP A 56 17.30 4.98 19.24
C ASP A 56 16.46 3.70 19.42
N GLN A 57 15.12 3.80 19.47
CA GLN A 57 14.24 2.63 19.50
C GLN A 57 14.41 1.79 18.23
N ASP A 58 14.48 0.47 18.38
CA ASP A 58 14.38 -0.43 17.22
C ASP A 58 13.01 -0.27 16.56
N MET A 59 13.01 0.22 15.31
CA MET A 59 11.77 0.46 14.55
C MET A 59 11.01 -0.82 14.19
N TYR A 60 11.64 -1.97 14.35
CA TYR A 60 11.05 -3.29 14.08
C TYR A 60 10.69 -4.05 15.37
N ALA A 61 10.73 -3.39 16.51
CA ALA A 61 10.35 -3.99 17.77
C ALA A 61 8.82 -4.23 17.85
N PRO A 62 8.37 -5.31 18.50
CA PRO A 62 6.95 -5.65 18.59
C PRO A 62 6.08 -4.54 19.19
N GLU A 63 6.60 -3.78 20.16
CA GLU A 63 5.90 -2.66 20.77
C GLU A 63 5.62 -1.51 19.79
N VAL A 64 6.45 -1.35 18.77
CA VAL A 64 6.25 -0.34 17.73
C VAL A 64 5.02 -0.70 16.89
N TYR A 65 4.90 -1.95 16.45
CA TYR A 65 3.72 -2.40 15.72
C TYR A 65 2.46 -2.39 16.59
N ALA A 66 2.59 -2.77 17.88
CA ALA A 66 1.49 -2.69 18.84
C ALA A 66 0.97 -1.25 18.97
N ARG A 67 1.86 -0.24 18.99
CA ARG A 67 1.47 1.17 19.03
C ARG A 67 0.67 1.58 17.79
N GLY A 68 1.04 1.10 16.60
CA GLY A 68 0.25 1.31 15.38
C GLY A 68 -1.19 0.78 15.49
N ALA A 69 -1.34 -0.42 16.06
CA ALA A 69 -2.65 -1.02 16.30
C ALA A 69 -3.46 -0.23 17.37
N GLU A 70 -2.82 0.21 18.45
CA GLU A 70 -3.44 1.06 19.46
C GLU A 70 -3.96 2.37 18.86
N LEU A 71 -3.14 3.06 18.06
CA LEU A 71 -3.55 4.29 17.36
C LEU A 71 -4.76 4.07 16.45
N LEU A 72 -4.82 2.96 15.73
CA LEU A 72 -5.98 2.62 14.91
C LEU A 72 -7.24 2.45 15.78
N HIS A 73 -7.13 1.72 16.89
CA HIS A 73 -8.24 1.52 17.82
C HIS A 73 -8.67 2.83 18.49
N GLU A 74 -7.72 3.70 18.90
CA GLU A 74 -8.01 5.02 19.44
C GLU A 74 -8.84 5.85 18.45
N ARG A 75 -8.46 5.87 17.15
CA ARG A 75 -9.18 6.60 16.10
C ARG A 75 -10.58 6.05 15.82
N LEU A 76 -10.78 4.74 15.96
CA LEU A 76 -12.10 4.14 15.87
C LEU A 76 -12.96 4.48 17.10
N ALA A 77 -12.35 4.50 18.29
CA ALA A 77 -13.05 4.78 19.54
C ALA A 77 -13.46 6.26 19.69
N ASP A 78 -12.63 7.19 19.23
CA ASP A 78 -12.89 8.64 19.30
C ASP A 78 -13.77 9.15 18.12
N GLY A 79 -14.06 8.29 17.15
CA GLY A 79 -14.90 8.62 15.98
C GLY A 79 -14.17 9.35 14.85
N THR A 80 -12.85 9.54 14.94
CA THR A 80 -12.03 10.05 13.83
C THR A 80 -12.10 9.10 12.63
N PHE A 81 -12.13 7.77 12.90
CA PHE A 81 -12.36 6.73 11.90
C PHE A 81 -13.70 6.05 12.12
N VAL A 82 -14.27 5.58 11.02
CA VAL A 82 -15.49 4.78 10.98
C VAL A 82 -15.26 3.51 10.19
N GLU A 83 -15.96 2.44 10.59
CA GLU A 83 -16.01 1.19 9.83
C GLU A 83 -17.30 1.17 9.00
N ASP A 84 -17.17 1.08 7.66
CA ASP A 84 -18.30 0.96 6.76
C ASP A 84 -18.94 -0.42 6.90
N ARG A 85 -20.29 -0.42 6.98
CA ARG A 85 -21.06 -1.67 7.14
C ARG A 85 -21.33 -2.38 5.82
N ASN A 86 -21.27 -1.65 4.72
CA ASN A 86 -21.59 -2.14 3.38
C ASN A 86 -20.31 -2.51 2.63
N LEU A 87 -20.47 -3.47 1.72
CA LEU A 87 -19.43 -3.74 0.73
C LEU A 87 -19.51 -2.67 -0.36
N ALA A 88 -18.44 -1.91 -0.52
CA ALA A 88 -18.37 -0.81 -1.49
C ALA A 88 -17.14 -0.94 -2.40
N TYR A 89 -17.24 -0.37 -3.59
CA TYR A 89 -16.10 0.12 -4.35
C TYR A 89 -15.95 1.60 -4.07
N TYR A 90 -14.70 2.12 -4.18
CA TYR A 90 -14.48 3.55 -4.11
C TYR A 90 -13.85 4.01 -5.41
N ILE A 91 -14.36 5.10 -5.97
CA ILE A 91 -13.74 5.74 -7.13
C ILE A 91 -12.82 6.82 -6.59
N TYR A 92 -11.56 6.75 -6.98
CA TYR A 92 -10.52 7.65 -6.51
C TYR A 92 -9.92 8.44 -7.66
N ARG A 93 -10.05 9.76 -7.62
CA ARG A 93 -9.52 10.68 -8.62
C ARG A 93 -8.43 11.57 -8.05
N LEU A 94 -7.36 11.69 -8.82
CA LEU A 94 -6.30 12.66 -8.60
C LEU A 94 -6.28 13.64 -9.76
N ALA A 95 -6.11 14.93 -9.46
CA ALA A 95 -5.98 15.98 -10.46
C ALA A 95 -4.87 16.96 -10.07
N TRP A 96 -3.92 17.19 -10.98
CA TRP A 96 -2.83 18.15 -10.80
C TRP A 96 -2.35 18.65 -12.16
N GLU A 97 -2.01 19.92 -12.29
CA GLU A 97 -1.41 20.54 -13.48
C GLU A 97 -2.08 20.14 -14.81
N GLY A 98 -3.41 20.01 -14.79
CA GLY A 98 -4.21 19.61 -15.96
C GLY A 98 -4.22 18.09 -16.25
N HIS A 99 -3.47 17.29 -15.52
CA HIS A 99 -3.54 15.82 -15.56
C HIS A 99 -4.61 15.32 -14.61
N VAL A 100 -5.39 14.32 -15.04
CA VAL A 100 -6.43 13.67 -14.24
C VAL A 100 -6.30 12.16 -14.41
N GLN A 101 -6.24 11.45 -13.27
CA GLN A 101 -6.34 9.99 -13.27
C GLN A 101 -7.44 9.55 -12.29
N THR A 102 -8.25 8.58 -12.71
CA THR A 102 -9.38 8.08 -11.93
C THR A 102 -9.30 6.56 -11.84
N GLY A 103 -9.19 6.04 -10.64
CA GLY A 103 -9.05 4.60 -10.37
C GLY A 103 -10.20 4.05 -9.53
N ILE A 104 -10.24 2.73 -9.44
CA ILE A 104 -11.21 1.96 -8.66
C ILE A 104 -10.47 1.30 -7.50
N VAL A 105 -10.82 1.68 -6.27
CA VAL A 105 -10.33 1.03 -5.06
C VAL A 105 -11.19 -0.19 -4.76
N CYS A 106 -10.55 -1.31 -4.57
CA CYS A 106 -11.17 -2.60 -4.35
C CYS A 106 -10.20 -3.56 -3.65
N VAL A 107 -10.59 -4.79 -3.45
CA VAL A 107 -9.70 -5.86 -3.01
C VAL A 107 -9.54 -6.90 -4.12
N CYS A 108 -8.29 -7.25 -4.43
CA CYS A 108 -7.94 -8.26 -5.43
C CYS A 108 -7.52 -9.56 -4.76
N ALA A 109 -7.93 -10.71 -5.33
CA ALA A 109 -7.57 -12.01 -4.77
C ALA A 109 -6.06 -12.24 -4.86
N VAL A 110 -5.45 -12.70 -3.75
CA VAL A 110 -4.01 -13.04 -3.69
C VAL A 110 -3.64 -14.16 -4.67
N ASP A 111 -4.56 -15.07 -4.97
CA ASP A 111 -4.34 -16.16 -5.93
C ASP A 111 -4.04 -15.64 -7.35
N GLU A 112 -4.54 -14.46 -7.71
CA GLU A 112 -4.29 -13.85 -9.01
C GLU A 112 -2.89 -13.24 -9.12
N PHE A 113 -2.29 -12.87 -7.99
CA PHE A 113 -0.88 -12.53 -7.93
C PHE A 113 -0.01 -13.77 -8.11
N GLU A 114 -0.38 -14.89 -7.49
CA GLU A 114 0.35 -16.16 -7.61
C GLU A 114 0.23 -16.78 -9.01
N SER A 115 -0.95 -16.72 -9.61
CA SER A 115 -1.21 -17.24 -10.97
C SER A 115 -0.68 -16.35 -12.11
N GLY A 116 -0.22 -15.12 -11.81
CA GLY A 116 0.29 -14.17 -12.78
C GLY A 116 -0.79 -13.43 -13.58
N VAL A 117 -2.04 -13.42 -13.12
CA VAL A 117 -3.09 -12.52 -13.59
C VAL A 117 -2.74 -11.09 -13.17
N ILE A 118 -2.30 -10.90 -11.93
CA ILE A 118 -1.63 -9.67 -11.48
C ILE A 118 -0.13 -9.84 -11.72
N LYS A 119 0.40 -9.07 -12.67
CA LYS A 119 1.78 -9.19 -13.15
C LYS A 119 2.70 -8.25 -12.40
N ARG A 120 3.86 -8.77 -12.01
CA ARG A 120 4.94 -8.03 -11.36
C ARG A 120 6.11 -7.84 -12.31
N HIS A 121 6.90 -6.79 -12.11
CA HIS A 121 8.12 -6.51 -12.87
C HIS A 121 9.34 -6.28 -11.95
N GLU A 122 9.15 -6.33 -10.63
CA GLU A 122 10.22 -6.12 -9.64
C GLU A 122 10.29 -7.29 -8.65
N LEU A 123 11.51 -7.60 -8.22
CA LEU A 123 11.76 -8.52 -7.11
C LEU A 123 11.69 -7.76 -5.80
N THR A 124 11.14 -8.41 -4.80
CA THR A 124 10.96 -7.83 -3.47
C THR A 124 12.11 -8.19 -2.53
N ARG A 125 12.34 -7.35 -1.53
CA ARG A 125 13.38 -7.53 -0.50
C ARG A 125 12.74 -8.13 0.75
N GLU A 126 13.38 -9.14 1.33
CA GLU A 126 12.87 -9.87 2.49
C GLU A 126 12.73 -9.00 3.74
N ASP A 127 13.64 -8.04 3.96
CA ASP A 127 13.58 -7.11 5.09
C ASP A 127 12.32 -6.23 5.04
N LYS A 128 11.99 -5.71 3.85
CA LYS A 128 10.79 -4.90 3.63
C LYS A 128 9.50 -5.70 3.70
N GLU A 129 9.51 -6.94 3.20
CA GLU A 129 8.36 -7.82 3.30
C GLU A 129 8.06 -8.19 4.75
N ARG A 130 9.10 -8.55 5.54
CA ARG A 130 8.93 -8.87 6.96
C ARG A 130 8.32 -7.71 7.74
N ASP A 131 8.81 -6.49 7.53
CA ASP A 131 8.25 -5.28 8.13
C ASP A 131 6.75 -5.16 7.86
N ARG A 132 6.33 -5.28 6.61
CA ARG A 132 4.91 -5.18 6.25
C ARG A 132 4.06 -6.36 6.73
N ILE A 133 4.62 -7.57 6.83
CA ILE A 133 3.94 -8.73 7.41
C ILE A 133 3.62 -8.46 8.89
N GLU A 134 4.63 -8.09 9.69
CA GLU A 134 4.44 -7.79 11.12
C GLU A 134 3.43 -6.65 11.33
N HIS A 135 3.49 -5.63 10.47
CA HIS A 135 2.55 -4.51 10.51
C HIS A 135 1.09 -4.96 10.23
N ILE A 136 0.85 -5.71 9.14
CA ILE A 136 -0.48 -6.25 8.81
C ILE A 136 -1.02 -7.12 9.95
N GLU A 137 -0.17 -7.97 10.51
CA GLU A 137 -0.56 -8.88 11.59
C GLU A 137 -0.88 -8.19 12.91
N ALA A 138 -0.12 -7.15 13.24
CA ALA A 138 -0.37 -6.36 14.45
C ALA A 138 -1.66 -5.55 14.34
N LEU A 139 -1.91 -4.92 13.20
CA LEU A 139 -3.10 -4.10 12.97
C LEU A 139 -4.35 -4.91 12.62
N GLY A 140 -4.20 -6.14 12.10
CA GLY A 140 -5.31 -6.94 11.57
C GLY A 140 -5.95 -6.35 10.33
N CYS A 141 -5.26 -5.44 9.62
CA CYS A 141 -5.74 -4.81 8.40
C CYS A 141 -4.58 -4.38 7.49
N GLN A 142 -4.91 -4.07 6.23
CA GLN A 142 -3.96 -3.50 5.26
C GLN A 142 -4.09 -1.98 5.22
N THR A 143 -2.99 -1.29 5.38
CA THR A 143 -2.92 0.17 5.55
C THR A 143 -2.62 0.94 4.27
N GLY A 144 -2.33 0.25 3.18
CA GLY A 144 -2.02 0.91 1.91
C GLY A 144 -2.33 0.05 0.69
N PRO A 145 -3.03 0.59 -0.30
CA PRO A 145 -3.35 -0.15 -1.52
C PRO A 145 -2.09 -0.40 -2.35
N ILE A 146 -2.10 -1.53 -3.08
CA ILE A 146 -1.19 -1.68 -4.21
C ILE A 146 -1.74 -0.91 -5.41
N PHE A 147 -0.85 -0.31 -6.17
CA PHE A 147 -1.19 0.47 -7.36
C PHE A 147 -1.13 -0.43 -8.60
N LEU A 148 -2.29 -0.71 -9.19
CA LEU A 148 -2.45 -1.55 -10.35
C LEU A 148 -2.84 -0.72 -11.57
N THR A 149 -2.41 -1.18 -12.74
CA THR A 149 -2.89 -0.65 -14.02
C THR A 149 -3.44 -1.77 -14.89
N TYR A 150 -4.45 -1.45 -15.69
CA TYR A 150 -5.07 -2.37 -16.63
C TYR A 150 -5.24 -1.71 -18.00
N ARG A 151 -5.39 -2.51 -19.05
CA ARG A 151 -5.69 -2.00 -20.41
C ARG A 151 -7.08 -1.41 -20.45
N ASP A 152 -7.23 -0.23 -21.01
CA ASP A 152 -8.46 0.55 -21.04
C ASP A 152 -9.69 -0.27 -21.44
N GLN A 153 -10.79 -0.01 -20.76
CA GLN A 153 -12.07 -0.67 -20.93
C GLN A 153 -13.18 0.40 -21.02
N PRO A 154 -13.63 0.79 -22.21
CA PRO A 154 -14.57 1.91 -22.39
C PRO A 154 -15.88 1.77 -21.59
N VAL A 155 -16.38 0.53 -21.42
CA VAL A 155 -17.58 0.30 -20.62
C VAL A 155 -17.33 0.56 -19.13
N LEU A 156 -16.14 0.16 -18.63
CA LEU A 156 -15.75 0.44 -17.26
C LEU A 156 -15.60 1.94 -17.03
N ASP A 157 -15.01 2.66 -17.99
CA ASP A 157 -14.85 4.11 -17.93
C ASP A 157 -16.21 4.83 -17.88
N MET A 158 -17.23 4.33 -18.60
CA MET A 158 -18.59 4.87 -18.53
C MET A 158 -19.23 4.66 -17.15
N ILE A 159 -19.05 3.47 -16.55
CA ILE A 159 -19.57 3.17 -15.19
C ILE A 159 -18.89 4.08 -14.16
N VAL A 160 -17.58 4.21 -14.23
CA VAL A 160 -16.79 5.11 -13.36
C VAL A 160 -17.25 6.55 -13.56
N GLY A 161 -17.41 7.00 -14.80
CA GLY A 161 -17.94 8.34 -15.14
C GLY A 161 -19.30 8.60 -14.52
N ALA A 162 -20.22 7.64 -14.60
CA ALA A 162 -21.54 7.75 -13.98
C ALA A 162 -21.45 7.82 -12.45
N ALA A 163 -20.61 7.05 -11.82
CA ALA A 163 -20.41 7.07 -10.36
C ALA A 163 -19.88 8.42 -9.85
N THR A 164 -19.07 9.11 -10.64
CA THR A 164 -18.48 10.41 -10.27
C THR A 164 -19.41 11.61 -10.45
N THR A 165 -20.66 11.40 -10.86
CA THR A 165 -21.69 12.46 -10.94
C THR A 165 -22.38 12.74 -9.59
N SER A 166 -22.21 11.84 -8.61
CA SER A 166 -22.73 12.00 -7.26
C SER A 166 -21.86 12.94 -6.41
N THR A 167 -22.36 13.32 -5.24
CA THR A 167 -21.55 14.05 -4.24
C THR A 167 -20.39 13.17 -3.80
N PRO A 168 -19.15 13.65 -3.83
CA PRO A 168 -18.00 12.90 -3.36
C PRO A 168 -18.05 12.69 -1.85
N LEU A 169 -17.49 11.57 -1.40
CA LEU A 169 -17.22 11.29 0.01
C LEU A 169 -16.10 12.19 0.55
N TYR A 170 -15.04 12.37 -0.25
CA TYR A 170 -13.93 13.29 0.04
C TYR A 170 -13.65 14.16 -1.18
N ASP A 171 -13.30 15.41 -0.93
CA ASP A 171 -12.83 16.34 -1.96
C ASP A 171 -11.98 17.45 -1.33
N PHE A 172 -10.68 17.31 -1.44
CA PHE A 172 -9.71 18.25 -0.87
C PHE A 172 -8.45 18.35 -1.75
N ALA A 173 -7.71 19.43 -1.61
CA ALA A 173 -6.36 19.55 -2.16
C ALA A 173 -5.34 19.27 -1.07
N ASP A 174 -4.32 18.48 -1.38
CA ASP A 174 -3.20 18.27 -0.47
C ASP A 174 -2.19 19.43 -0.53
N GLU A 175 -1.18 19.41 0.35
CA GLU A 175 -0.14 20.44 0.46
C GLU A 175 0.66 20.65 -0.84
N SER A 176 0.73 19.65 -1.71
CA SER A 176 1.38 19.74 -3.02
C SER A 176 0.47 20.25 -4.14
N GLY A 177 -0.79 20.61 -3.80
CA GLY A 177 -1.78 21.12 -4.74
C GLY A 177 -2.47 20.03 -5.57
N VAL A 178 -2.24 18.75 -5.26
CA VAL A 178 -2.97 17.64 -5.89
C VAL A 178 -4.36 17.55 -5.29
N ARG A 179 -5.40 17.66 -6.12
CA ARG A 179 -6.79 17.47 -5.69
C ARG A 179 -7.09 15.99 -5.58
N GLN A 180 -7.55 15.59 -4.40
CA GLN A 180 -7.93 14.24 -4.03
C GLN A 180 -9.46 14.17 -3.95
N THR A 181 -10.11 13.33 -4.76
CA THR A 181 -11.57 13.18 -4.73
C THR A 181 -11.94 11.70 -4.66
N VAL A 182 -12.82 11.34 -3.73
CA VAL A 182 -13.27 9.95 -3.54
C VAL A 182 -14.79 9.90 -3.58
N TRP A 183 -15.34 8.93 -4.29
CA TRP A 183 -16.77 8.60 -4.31
C TRP A 183 -16.97 7.17 -3.82
N GLU A 184 -17.94 6.97 -2.97
CA GLU A 184 -18.37 5.65 -2.51
C GLU A 184 -19.43 5.07 -3.44
N VAL A 185 -19.31 3.80 -3.84
CA VAL A 185 -20.25 3.09 -4.69
C VAL A 185 -20.84 1.92 -3.91
N VAL A 186 -22.06 2.12 -3.38
CA VAL A 186 -22.79 1.14 -2.55
C VAL A 186 -24.07 0.62 -3.20
N ARG A 187 -24.58 1.27 -4.26
CA ARG A 187 -25.80 0.82 -4.96
C ARG A 187 -25.54 -0.56 -5.58
N HIS A 188 -26.42 -1.51 -5.31
CA HIS A 188 -26.28 -2.90 -5.77
C HIS A 188 -26.06 -3.03 -7.27
N ASP A 189 -26.83 -2.31 -8.07
CA ASP A 189 -26.71 -2.31 -9.54
C ASP A 189 -25.33 -1.82 -10.02
N ALA A 190 -24.81 -0.75 -9.41
CA ALA A 190 -23.49 -0.20 -9.73
C ALA A 190 -22.36 -1.13 -9.25
N VAL A 191 -22.49 -1.69 -8.03
CA VAL A 191 -21.54 -2.66 -7.48
C VAL A 191 -21.47 -3.91 -8.35
N ASP A 192 -22.62 -4.45 -8.79
CA ASP A 192 -22.66 -5.64 -9.63
C ASP A 192 -22.14 -5.36 -11.04
N ALA A 193 -22.41 -4.19 -11.59
CA ALA A 193 -21.86 -3.76 -12.88
C ALA A 193 -20.31 -3.63 -12.82
N LEU A 194 -19.77 -2.97 -11.79
CA LEU A 194 -18.33 -2.88 -11.58
C LEU A 194 -17.70 -4.26 -11.41
N ARG A 195 -18.30 -5.12 -10.57
CA ARG A 195 -17.82 -6.49 -10.36
C ARG A 195 -17.77 -7.30 -11.66
N ALA A 196 -18.84 -7.25 -12.45
CA ALA A 196 -18.92 -7.95 -13.73
C ALA A 196 -17.87 -7.46 -14.70
N MET A 197 -17.70 -6.14 -14.83
CA MET A 197 -16.74 -5.54 -15.76
C MET A 197 -15.29 -5.76 -15.33
N LEU A 198 -14.96 -5.62 -14.03
CA LEU A 198 -13.65 -5.97 -13.50
C LEU A 198 -13.32 -7.44 -13.70
N GLY A 199 -14.35 -8.30 -13.66
CA GLY A 199 -14.26 -9.73 -13.98
C GLY A 199 -13.77 -10.01 -15.41
N THR A 200 -14.00 -9.13 -16.36
CA THR A 200 -13.57 -9.29 -17.76
C THR A 200 -12.12 -8.90 -18.01
N ILE A 201 -11.47 -8.20 -17.08
CA ILE A 201 -10.07 -7.79 -17.22
C ILE A 201 -9.18 -9.04 -17.20
N PRO A 202 -8.43 -9.32 -18.27
CA PRO A 202 -7.64 -10.56 -18.37
C PRO A 202 -6.40 -10.54 -17.49
N CYS A 203 -5.81 -9.36 -17.28
CA CYS A 203 -4.67 -9.16 -16.38
C CYS A 203 -4.50 -7.70 -15.98
N ALA A 204 -3.87 -7.48 -14.84
CA ALA A 204 -3.40 -6.18 -14.37
C ALA A 204 -1.88 -6.22 -14.13
N TYR A 205 -1.27 -5.05 -14.00
CA TYR A 205 0.17 -4.89 -13.80
C TYR A 205 0.39 -4.07 -12.54
N ILE A 206 1.28 -4.50 -11.66
CA ILE A 206 1.67 -3.70 -10.51
C ILE A 206 2.50 -2.52 -11.01
N ALA A 207 2.01 -1.31 -10.80
CA ALA A 207 2.75 -0.08 -11.06
C ALA A 207 3.58 0.32 -9.83
N ASP A 208 3.02 0.11 -8.61
CA ASP A 208 3.71 0.33 -7.34
C ASP A 208 3.15 -0.59 -6.24
N GLY A 209 3.95 -0.81 -5.17
CA GLY A 209 3.54 -1.62 -4.02
C GLY A 209 3.88 -3.10 -4.12
N HIS A 210 4.96 -3.49 -4.82
CA HIS A 210 5.40 -4.89 -4.93
C HIS A 210 5.63 -5.54 -3.57
N HIS A 211 6.22 -4.81 -2.60
CA HIS A 211 6.43 -5.30 -1.24
C HIS A 211 5.12 -5.53 -0.51
N ARG A 212 4.15 -4.59 -0.62
CA ARG A 212 2.80 -4.72 -0.03
C ARG A 212 2.07 -5.95 -0.58
N ALA A 213 2.10 -6.14 -1.91
CA ALA A 213 1.51 -7.31 -2.55
C ALA A 213 2.15 -8.63 -2.07
N ALA A 214 3.49 -8.70 -2.05
CA ALA A 214 4.21 -9.90 -1.62
C ALA A 214 3.95 -10.24 -0.15
N SER A 215 3.89 -9.22 0.72
CA SER A 215 3.59 -9.40 2.14
C SER A 215 2.18 -9.91 2.36
N ALA A 216 1.16 -9.32 1.69
CA ALA A 216 -0.22 -9.78 1.76
C ALA A 216 -0.36 -11.25 1.32
N VAL A 217 0.34 -11.67 0.26
CA VAL A 217 0.36 -13.07 -0.19
C VAL A 217 0.95 -14.00 0.88
N LYS A 218 2.04 -13.60 1.55
CA LYS A 218 2.67 -14.41 2.61
C LYS A 218 1.77 -14.52 3.84
N VAL A 219 1.15 -13.41 4.27
CA VAL A 219 0.16 -13.39 5.36
C VAL A 219 -1.01 -14.32 5.01
N ALA A 220 -1.56 -14.19 3.80
CA ALA A 220 -2.67 -15.02 3.35
C ALA A 220 -2.34 -16.52 3.39
N ARG A 221 -1.15 -16.93 2.94
CA ARG A 221 -0.71 -18.33 2.98
C ARG A 221 -0.68 -18.85 4.42
N ARG A 222 -0.07 -18.12 5.34
CA ARG A 222 0.02 -18.52 6.75
C ARG A 222 -1.36 -18.61 7.39
N MET A 223 -2.19 -17.58 7.24
CA MET A 223 -3.55 -17.58 7.81
C MET A 223 -4.45 -18.67 7.21
N ARG A 224 -4.26 -19.03 5.92
CA ARG A 224 -4.94 -20.18 5.29
C ARG A 224 -4.54 -21.49 5.94
N GLU A 225 -3.26 -21.69 6.23
CA GLU A 225 -2.76 -22.90 6.90
C GLU A 225 -3.33 -23.01 8.31
N GLU A 226 -3.30 -21.93 9.08
CA GLU A 226 -3.87 -21.85 10.43
C GLU A 226 -5.39 -22.13 10.42
N ALA A 227 -6.13 -21.47 9.54
CA ALA A 227 -7.58 -21.66 9.42
C ALA A 227 -7.96 -23.08 8.97
N ARG A 228 -7.17 -23.69 8.07
CA ARG A 228 -7.36 -25.09 7.67
C ARG A 228 -7.07 -26.04 8.83
N ALA A 229 -6.00 -25.82 9.58
CA ALA A 229 -5.67 -26.60 10.76
C ALA A 229 -6.75 -26.51 11.85
N ALA A 230 -7.36 -25.33 11.99
CA ALA A 230 -8.47 -25.09 12.91
C ALA A 230 -9.84 -25.56 12.36
N GLY A 231 -9.93 -26.00 11.11
CA GLY A 231 -11.19 -26.40 10.45
C GLY A 231 -12.15 -25.23 10.19
N THR A 232 -11.67 -23.99 10.16
CA THR A 232 -12.47 -22.78 10.00
C THR A 232 -12.36 -22.14 8.61
N TYR A 233 -11.49 -22.65 7.74
CA TYR A 233 -11.26 -22.09 6.41
C TYR A 233 -12.46 -22.28 5.48
N THR A 234 -13.01 -21.17 4.97
CA THR A 234 -14.17 -21.16 4.06
C THR A 234 -13.81 -20.70 2.63
N GLY A 235 -12.62 -20.10 2.46
CA GLY A 235 -12.18 -19.50 1.21
C GLY A 235 -12.70 -18.07 0.97
N LYS A 236 -13.46 -17.51 1.92
CA LYS A 236 -14.05 -16.16 1.84
C LYS A 236 -13.43 -15.16 2.81
N GLU A 237 -12.47 -15.60 3.58
CA GLU A 237 -11.81 -14.79 4.61
C GLU A 237 -11.11 -13.57 3.98
N PRO A 238 -11.13 -12.42 4.66
CA PRO A 238 -10.53 -11.16 4.18
C PRO A 238 -9.05 -11.29 3.82
N PHE A 239 -8.27 -12.09 4.54
CA PHE A 239 -6.85 -12.32 4.23
C PHE A 239 -6.59 -12.99 2.86
N ASN A 240 -7.63 -13.47 2.17
CA ASN A 240 -7.49 -13.98 0.80
C ASN A 240 -7.40 -12.86 -0.26
N TYR A 241 -7.41 -11.62 0.16
CA TYR A 241 -7.45 -10.46 -0.73
C TYR A 241 -6.40 -9.43 -0.36
N VAL A 242 -6.02 -8.61 -1.34
CA VAL A 242 -5.09 -7.48 -1.16
C VAL A 242 -5.78 -6.19 -1.58
N LEU A 243 -5.66 -5.16 -0.72
CA LEU A 243 -6.18 -3.83 -0.99
C LEU A 243 -5.48 -3.25 -2.23
N SER A 244 -6.25 -2.75 -3.17
CA SER A 244 -5.75 -2.37 -4.49
C SER A 244 -6.46 -1.13 -5.02
N VAL A 245 -5.77 -0.33 -5.80
CA VAL A 245 -6.37 0.70 -6.66
C VAL A 245 -5.98 0.44 -8.11
N LEU A 246 -6.97 0.40 -9.00
CA LEU A 246 -6.81 0.07 -10.41
C LEU A 246 -7.04 1.30 -11.27
N PHE A 247 -6.06 1.67 -12.08
CA PHE A 247 -6.18 2.78 -13.03
C PHE A 247 -6.09 2.28 -14.48
N PRO A 248 -6.85 2.87 -15.43
CA PRO A 248 -6.67 2.60 -16.85
C PRO A 248 -5.30 3.11 -17.32
N ALA A 249 -4.64 2.34 -18.18
CA ALA A 249 -3.26 2.62 -18.59
C ALA A 249 -3.09 3.97 -19.30
N SER A 250 -4.10 4.42 -20.03
CA SER A 250 -4.07 5.71 -20.75
C SER A 250 -4.06 6.93 -19.84
N GLN A 251 -4.52 6.78 -18.58
CA GLN A 251 -4.55 7.87 -17.60
C GLN A 251 -3.27 7.96 -16.76
N LEU A 252 -2.34 7.01 -16.92
CA LEU A 252 -1.10 7.01 -16.17
C LEU A 252 0.00 7.77 -16.89
N THR A 253 0.78 8.49 -16.12
CA THR A 253 1.99 9.17 -16.57
C THR A 253 3.21 8.48 -16.01
N ILE A 254 4.16 8.13 -16.89
CA ILE A 254 5.46 7.64 -16.45
C ILE A 254 6.32 8.84 -16.10
N LEU A 255 6.77 8.87 -14.85
CA LEU A 255 7.65 9.92 -14.35
C LEU A 255 9.11 9.47 -14.39
N PRO A 256 10.06 10.42 -14.47
CA PRO A 256 11.47 10.11 -14.38
C PRO A 256 11.79 9.47 -13.02
N TYR A 257 12.33 8.26 -13.04
CA TYR A 257 12.85 7.59 -11.85
C TYR A 257 14.34 7.40 -11.99
N ASN A 258 15.07 8.53 -11.95
CA ASN A 258 16.48 8.61 -12.24
C ASN A 258 17.33 7.88 -11.17
N ARG A 259 18.40 7.25 -11.62
CA ARG A 259 19.39 6.60 -10.77
C ARG A 259 20.72 7.36 -10.86
N VAL A 260 21.31 7.62 -9.72
CA VAL A 260 22.68 8.16 -9.63
C VAL A 260 23.60 7.01 -9.25
N VAL A 261 24.56 6.72 -10.11
CA VAL A 261 25.57 5.70 -9.87
C VAL A 261 26.83 6.39 -9.40
N SER A 262 27.26 6.11 -8.18
CA SER A 262 28.46 6.71 -7.57
C SER A 262 29.76 6.01 -7.99
N ASP A 263 29.69 4.74 -8.38
CA ASP A 263 30.82 3.92 -8.81
C ASP A 263 30.48 3.29 -10.17
N ARG A 264 31.32 3.54 -11.15
CA ARG A 264 31.24 3.00 -12.52
C ARG A 264 32.03 1.71 -12.69
N ASN A 265 32.38 1.05 -11.60
CA ASN A 265 33.19 -0.18 -11.60
C ASN A 265 34.55 -0.02 -12.30
N GLY A 266 35.20 1.13 -12.08
CA GLY A 266 36.49 1.47 -12.70
C GLY A 266 36.41 1.91 -14.17
N LEU A 267 35.24 1.84 -14.80
CA LEU A 267 35.07 2.22 -16.21
C LEU A 267 35.15 3.74 -16.41
N ASP A 268 35.83 4.17 -17.43
CA ASP A 268 35.71 5.53 -17.91
C ASP A 268 34.37 5.73 -18.72
N THR A 269 34.16 6.94 -19.23
CA THR A 269 32.92 7.25 -19.95
C THR A 269 32.80 6.48 -21.28
N TYR A 270 33.93 6.29 -21.99
CA TYR A 270 33.93 5.60 -23.27
C TYR A 270 33.74 4.10 -23.08
N GLU A 271 34.43 3.50 -22.14
CA GLU A 271 34.29 2.09 -21.78
C GLU A 271 32.85 1.76 -21.34
N LEU A 272 32.25 2.65 -20.52
CA LEU A 272 30.85 2.49 -20.10
C LEU A 272 29.91 2.49 -21.32
N LEU A 273 30.17 3.36 -22.30
CA LEU A 273 29.37 3.43 -23.53
C LEU A 273 29.54 2.19 -24.40
N GLU A 274 30.77 1.66 -24.51
CA GLU A 274 31.03 0.42 -25.24
C GLU A 274 30.29 -0.75 -24.57
N VAL A 275 30.35 -0.85 -23.23
CA VAL A 275 29.61 -1.88 -22.48
C VAL A 275 28.11 -1.77 -22.69
N LEU A 276 27.53 -0.56 -22.63
CA LEU A 276 26.11 -0.33 -22.89
C LEU A 276 25.73 -0.66 -24.33
N SER A 277 26.53 -0.27 -25.31
CA SER A 277 26.30 -0.61 -26.71
C SER A 277 26.39 -2.12 -26.94
N GLY A 278 27.37 -2.79 -26.34
CA GLY A 278 27.51 -4.25 -26.36
C GLY A 278 26.33 -4.98 -25.70
N ALA A 279 25.68 -4.36 -24.72
CA ALA A 279 24.46 -4.85 -24.08
C ALA A 279 23.18 -4.60 -24.93
N GLY A 280 23.30 -4.03 -26.13
CA GLY A 280 22.19 -3.80 -27.05
C GLY A 280 21.48 -2.46 -26.91
N PHE A 281 22.08 -1.48 -26.19
CA PHE A 281 21.53 -0.13 -26.11
C PHE A 281 22.07 0.72 -27.26
N GLY A 282 21.16 1.41 -27.97
CA GLY A 282 21.56 2.48 -28.89
C GLY A 282 21.92 3.72 -28.07
N ILE A 283 22.99 4.39 -28.44
CA ILE A 283 23.50 5.57 -27.74
C ILE A 283 23.45 6.75 -28.69
N VAL A 284 22.73 7.81 -28.27
CA VAL A 284 22.60 9.05 -29.03
C VAL A 284 23.05 10.20 -28.14
N GLU A 285 23.86 11.09 -28.69
CA GLU A 285 24.25 12.33 -28.02
C GLU A 285 23.08 13.32 -28.04
N ALA A 286 22.82 13.97 -26.91
CA ALA A 286 21.78 14.98 -26.78
C ALA A 286 22.42 16.31 -26.33
N GLU A 287 21.86 17.44 -26.78
CA GLU A 287 22.35 18.78 -26.48
C GLU A 287 22.07 19.23 -25.02
N GLY A 288 21.25 18.49 -24.28
CA GLY A 288 20.85 18.81 -22.90
C GLY A 288 20.20 17.62 -22.17
N PRO A 289 19.68 17.83 -20.96
CA PRO A 289 18.88 16.85 -20.27
C PRO A 289 17.66 16.46 -21.09
N VAL A 290 17.44 15.15 -21.28
CA VAL A 290 16.29 14.61 -22.04
C VAL A 290 15.34 13.92 -21.08
N GLU A 291 14.07 14.32 -21.13
CA GLU A 291 13.02 13.63 -20.40
C GLU A 291 12.80 12.21 -20.98
N PRO A 292 12.51 11.20 -20.15
CA PRO A 292 12.36 9.81 -20.60
C PRO A 292 11.38 9.61 -21.76
N ARG A 293 10.35 10.46 -21.86
CA ARG A 293 9.36 10.41 -22.95
C ARG A 293 9.89 10.95 -24.26
N GLU A 294 10.75 11.95 -24.20
CA GLU A 294 11.34 12.60 -25.38
C GLU A 294 12.44 11.73 -25.99
N GLY A 295 13.20 11.01 -25.13
CA GLY A 295 14.25 10.09 -25.57
C GLY A 295 13.79 8.74 -26.08
N CYS A 296 12.52 8.35 -25.82
CA CYS A 296 11.94 7.07 -26.19
C CYS A 296 10.85 7.23 -27.24
N THR A 297 11.20 7.59 -28.47
CA THR A 297 10.28 7.43 -29.59
C THR A 297 10.21 5.94 -29.97
N PRO A 298 9.03 5.29 -29.96
CA PRO A 298 8.88 3.92 -30.42
C PRO A 298 8.94 3.90 -31.97
N THR A 299 10.13 3.99 -32.50
CA THR A 299 10.38 3.74 -33.90
C THR A 299 11.10 2.41 -34.03
N ALA A 300 10.39 1.40 -34.49
CA ALA A 300 10.87 0.09 -34.91
C ALA A 300 11.60 -0.79 -33.85
N PRO A 301 11.57 -2.12 -33.98
CA PRO A 301 12.31 -3.00 -33.08
C PRO A 301 13.82 -2.73 -33.19
N GLY A 302 14.41 -2.21 -32.09
CA GLY A 302 15.84 -1.91 -32.02
C GLY A 302 16.18 -0.48 -31.65
N THR A 303 15.23 0.39 -31.29
CA THR A 303 15.49 1.83 -31.13
C THR A 303 15.77 2.23 -29.68
N SER A 304 16.74 3.02 -29.57
CA SER A 304 17.63 3.65 -28.61
C SER A 304 17.01 4.54 -27.55
N CYS A 305 17.65 4.55 -26.37
CA CYS A 305 17.49 5.55 -25.33
C CYS A 305 18.48 6.69 -25.51
N GLY A 306 18.01 7.92 -25.38
CA GLY A 306 18.85 9.12 -25.48
C GLY A 306 19.81 9.26 -24.28
N ARG A 307 21.00 9.77 -24.55
CA ARG A 307 22.04 10.06 -23.60
C ARG A 307 22.48 11.51 -23.71
N THR A 308 22.67 12.17 -22.57
CA THR A 308 23.39 13.45 -22.52
C THR A 308 24.87 13.19 -22.35
N THR A 309 25.72 13.69 -23.27
CA THR A 309 27.16 13.79 -23.06
C THR A 309 27.52 15.23 -22.75
N PRO A 310 28.42 15.50 -21.79
CA PRO A 310 28.97 16.82 -21.62
C PRO A 310 29.96 17.12 -22.76
N THR A 311 29.82 18.29 -23.37
CA THR A 311 30.83 18.84 -24.24
C THR A 311 32.17 19.00 -23.52
N ARG A 312 33.30 18.73 -24.23
CA ARG A 312 34.67 18.89 -23.77
C ARG A 312 34.85 20.31 -23.19
N GLY A 313 34.86 20.43 -21.87
CA GLY A 313 35.16 21.71 -21.22
C GLY A 313 34.63 21.89 -19.79
N SER A 314 33.58 21.21 -19.40
CA SER A 314 33.05 21.31 -18.03
C SER A 314 32.45 19.96 -17.60
N MET A 315 33.20 19.21 -16.82
CA MET A 315 32.65 18.01 -16.15
C MET A 315 31.75 18.47 -14.99
N PRO A 316 30.44 18.27 -15.04
CA PRO A 316 29.65 18.27 -13.82
C PRO A 316 30.02 17.01 -13.03
N ARG A 317 30.29 17.15 -11.76
CA ARG A 317 30.66 16.04 -10.85
C ARG A 317 29.56 15.01 -10.67
N ARG A 318 28.41 15.12 -11.36
CA ARG A 318 27.26 14.20 -11.32
C ARG A 318 26.54 14.20 -12.66
N MET A 319 26.33 13.01 -13.24
CA MET A 319 25.55 12.84 -14.47
C MET A 319 24.24 12.12 -14.17
N PRO A 320 23.09 12.60 -14.66
CA PRO A 320 21.88 11.80 -14.71
C PRO A 320 21.98 10.84 -15.91
N ALA A 321 21.86 9.55 -15.69
CA ALA A 321 21.72 8.54 -16.72
C ALA A 321 20.29 8.02 -16.71
N THR A 322 19.57 8.22 -17.82
CA THR A 322 18.24 7.66 -18.03
C THR A 322 18.37 6.39 -18.86
N ILE A 323 18.00 5.24 -18.33
CA ILE A 323 18.00 3.96 -19.02
C ILE A 323 16.57 3.49 -19.18
N SER A 324 16.08 3.33 -20.42
CA SER A 324 14.81 2.68 -20.70
C SER A 324 15.02 1.19 -21.02
N THR A 325 14.15 0.35 -20.50
CA THR A 325 14.23 -1.10 -20.71
C THR A 325 13.67 -1.51 -22.07
N PRO A 326 14.39 -2.37 -22.83
CA PRO A 326 13.85 -2.94 -24.04
C PRO A 326 12.87 -4.09 -23.74
N ARG A 327 12.06 -4.42 -24.76
CA ARG A 327 11.08 -5.48 -24.82
C ARG A 327 11.66 -6.83 -24.35
N TRP A 328 10.97 -7.49 -23.42
CA TRP A 328 11.34 -8.80 -22.88
C TRP A 328 11.16 -9.91 -23.92
N ASP A 329 12.19 -10.19 -24.70
CA ASP A 329 12.46 -11.52 -25.26
C ASP A 329 13.67 -12.05 -24.51
N ARG A 330 13.51 -13.18 -23.84
CA ARG A 330 14.54 -13.79 -22.95
C ARG A 330 15.82 -14.08 -23.74
N PRO A 331 16.96 -13.46 -23.44
CA PRO A 331 18.24 -14.09 -23.74
C PRO A 331 18.59 -15.07 -22.61
N ARG A 332 19.04 -16.24 -22.97
CA ARG A 332 19.66 -17.20 -22.04
C ARG A 332 20.87 -16.54 -21.39
N MET A 333 20.78 -16.30 -20.09
CA MET A 333 21.93 -15.89 -19.29
C MET A 333 22.88 -17.08 -19.16
N THR A 334 24.03 -16.98 -19.81
CA THR A 334 25.22 -17.77 -19.45
C THR A 334 26.15 -16.87 -18.66
N SER A 335 26.55 -17.36 -17.48
CA SER A 335 27.56 -16.86 -16.54
C SER A 335 27.28 -15.52 -15.83
N ALA A 336 26.82 -15.68 -14.57
CA ALA A 336 26.98 -14.67 -13.55
C ALA A 336 28.48 -14.56 -13.16
N ALA A 337 29.12 -13.47 -13.56
CA ALA A 337 30.39 -13.07 -12.99
C ALA A 337 30.40 -11.53 -12.88
N ALA A 338 30.59 -11.05 -11.66
CA ALA A 338 30.96 -9.71 -11.25
C ALA A 338 29.94 -8.57 -11.51
N VAL A 339 28.83 -8.60 -10.77
CA VAL A 339 28.12 -7.36 -10.47
C VAL A 339 28.61 -6.85 -9.12
N GLY A 340 29.52 -5.87 -9.14
CA GLY A 340 29.94 -5.15 -7.94
C GLY A 340 28.74 -4.46 -7.27
N ARG A 341 28.74 -4.38 -5.94
CA ARG A 341 27.71 -3.72 -5.15
C ARG A 341 27.57 -2.26 -5.55
N VAL A 342 26.48 -1.92 -6.20
CA VAL A 342 26.11 -0.53 -6.49
C VAL A 342 25.63 0.11 -5.18
N LYS A 343 26.39 1.08 -4.66
CA LYS A 343 25.95 1.89 -3.52
C LYS A 343 25.02 2.98 -4.03
N MET A 344 23.74 2.88 -3.74
CA MET A 344 22.77 3.94 -4.04
C MET A 344 22.86 5.01 -2.96
N THR A 345 23.17 6.27 -3.35
CA THR A 345 23.03 7.43 -2.46
C THR A 345 21.72 8.12 -2.76
N LYS A 346 20.98 8.48 -1.72
CA LYS A 346 19.74 9.26 -1.83
C LYS A 346 20.04 10.66 -2.40
N TRP A 347 19.13 11.17 -3.21
CA TRP A 347 19.10 12.55 -3.67
C TRP A 347 18.64 13.45 -2.51
N PRO A 348 19.21 14.67 -2.32
CA PRO A 348 18.69 15.61 -1.34
C PRO A 348 17.23 15.98 -1.71
N PRO A 349 16.37 16.23 -0.70
CA PRO A 349 14.96 16.59 -0.93
C PRO A 349 14.87 18.01 -1.47
N THR A 350 14.99 18.17 -2.77
CA THR A 350 14.65 19.41 -3.46
C THR A 350 13.57 19.16 -4.49
N GLN A 351 12.36 19.51 -4.10
CA GLN A 351 11.23 19.97 -4.91
C GLN A 351 10.50 19.05 -5.87
N GLN A 352 10.76 17.75 -5.94
CA GLN A 352 9.88 16.83 -6.69
C GLN A 352 9.68 15.54 -5.91
N THR A 353 8.71 15.54 -5.00
CA THR A 353 8.15 14.28 -4.48
C THR A 353 7.63 13.49 -5.68
N PRO A 354 8.03 12.22 -5.89
CA PRO A 354 7.55 11.45 -7.03
C PRO A 354 6.02 11.45 -7.07
N LEU A 355 5.41 11.89 -8.17
CA LEU A 355 3.96 11.91 -8.35
C LEU A 355 3.29 10.53 -8.15
N ILE A 356 4.03 9.44 -8.35
CA ILE A 356 3.59 8.09 -8.01
C ILE A 356 3.32 7.96 -6.50
N ALA A 357 4.17 8.53 -5.64
CA ALA A 357 3.96 8.54 -4.20
C ALA A 357 2.78 9.46 -3.80
N GLN A 358 2.52 10.52 -4.55
CA GLN A 358 1.36 11.38 -4.34
C GLN A 358 0.04 10.70 -4.73
N SER A 359 0.10 9.68 -5.60
CA SER A 359 -1.07 9.00 -6.16
C SER A 359 -1.90 8.18 -5.16
N CYS A 360 -1.46 8.01 -3.92
CA CYS A 360 -2.14 7.12 -2.96
C CYS A 360 -2.58 7.80 -1.66
N ARG A 361 -2.47 9.13 -1.49
CA ARG A 361 -2.76 9.80 -0.21
C ARG A 361 -4.15 9.51 0.34
N ALA A 362 -5.21 9.77 -0.44
CA ALA A 362 -6.57 9.50 0.01
C ALA A 362 -6.91 7.99 0.00
N ALA A 363 -6.32 7.22 -0.91
CA ALA A 363 -6.48 5.77 -0.91
C ALA A 363 -5.77 5.11 0.29
N SER A 364 -4.69 5.69 0.82
CA SER A 364 -4.07 5.24 2.08
C SER A 364 -4.94 5.47 3.31
N CYS A 365 -5.98 6.32 3.20
CA CYS A 365 -6.99 6.47 4.23
C CYS A 365 -8.09 5.39 4.17
N LEU A 366 -8.04 4.49 3.20
CA LEU A 366 -8.98 3.38 3.06
C LEU A 366 -8.28 2.11 3.53
N LEU A 367 -8.74 1.53 4.63
CA LEU A 367 -8.19 0.31 5.22
C LEU A 367 -9.07 -0.89 4.91
N PHE A 368 -8.47 -2.02 4.64
CA PHE A 368 -9.18 -3.28 4.47
C PHE A 368 -8.95 -4.18 5.68
N LEU A 369 -10.05 -4.59 6.34
CA LEU A 369 -10.01 -5.52 7.46
C LEU A 369 -9.65 -6.92 6.99
N GLU A 370 -8.57 -7.48 7.52
CA GLU A 370 -8.18 -8.87 7.24
C GLU A 370 -8.82 -9.88 8.18
N SER A 371 -9.17 -9.48 9.41
CA SER A 371 -9.73 -10.39 10.41
C SER A 371 -10.65 -9.64 11.37
N ARG A 372 -11.83 -10.23 11.66
CA ARG A 372 -12.73 -9.76 12.74
C ARG A 372 -12.38 -10.33 14.12
N THR A 373 -11.43 -11.24 14.21
CA THR A 373 -10.97 -11.80 15.48
C THR A 373 -9.77 -11.02 15.94
N PRO A 374 -9.86 -10.26 17.04
CA PRO A 374 -8.67 -9.70 17.65
C PRO A 374 -7.75 -10.87 17.98
N ALA A 375 -6.50 -10.82 17.55
CA ALA A 375 -5.49 -11.75 18.00
C ALA A 375 -5.50 -11.77 19.52
N PRO A 376 -5.47 -12.95 20.18
CA PRO A 376 -5.36 -12.97 21.62
C PRO A 376 -4.07 -12.23 21.96
N ILE A 377 -4.20 -11.18 22.78
CA ILE A 377 -3.07 -10.46 23.34
C ILE A 377 -2.19 -11.52 23.98
N ARG A 378 -1.04 -11.82 23.40
CA ARG A 378 -0.03 -12.66 24.04
C ARG A 378 0.39 -11.92 25.29
N ALA A 379 -0.14 -12.39 26.44
CA ALA A 379 0.31 -11.93 27.74
C ALA A 379 1.82 -12.14 27.78
N SER A 380 2.57 -11.07 27.94
CA SER A 380 3.99 -11.11 28.25
C SER A 380 4.19 -12.03 29.45
N PRO A 381 5.16 -12.95 29.45
CA PRO A 381 5.46 -13.72 30.64
C PRO A 381 6.07 -12.76 31.66
N SER A 382 5.23 -12.25 32.56
CA SER A 382 5.71 -11.58 33.76
C SER A 382 6.50 -12.58 34.58
N SER A 383 7.73 -12.22 34.92
CA SER A 383 8.65 -12.89 35.82
C SER A 383 7.93 -13.49 37.04
N ALA A 384 7.85 -14.82 37.10
CA ALA A 384 7.46 -15.55 38.27
C ALA A 384 8.59 -15.47 39.32
N ALA A 385 8.43 -14.56 40.28
CA ALA A 385 9.17 -14.64 41.53
C ALA A 385 8.52 -15.70 42.40
N SER A 386 9.31 -16.70 42.77
CA SER A 386 9.02 -17.76 43.69
C SER A 386 8.52 -17.23 45.06
N ALA A 387 7.35 -17.66 45.51
CA ALA A 387 6.96 -17.65 46.91
C ALA A 387 6.24 -18.95 47.24
N GLU A 388 6.82 -19.64 48.22
CA GLU A 388 6.35 -20.91 48.82
C GLU A 388 4.97 -20.82 49.46
N PRO A 389 4.26 -21.96 49.63
CA PRO A 389 2.91 -21.95 50.18
C PRO A 389 2.94 -21.99 51.72
N ARG A 390 2.32 -21.04 52.38
CA ARG A 390 1.95 -21.14 53.78
C ARG A 390 0.48 -21.57 53.93
N SER A 391 0.31 -22.74 54.52
CA SER A 391 -0.92 -23.32 55.03
C SER A 391 -1.58 -22.42 56.08
N LEU A 392 -2.90 -22.23 56.04
CA LEU A 392 -3.73 -22.04 57.22
C LEU A 392 -5.24 -22.23 56.94
N SER A 393 -5.70 -23.34 57.47
CA SER A 393 -6.94 -23.66 58.18
C SER A 393 -8.27 -22.99 57.82
N ALA A 394 -9.22 -23.90 57.68
CA ALA A 394 -10.66 -23.75 57.58
C ALA A 394 -11.30 -22.95 58.73
N LYS A 395 -12.30 -22.12 58.42
CA LYS A 395 -13.45 -21.85 59.35
C LYS A 395 -14.73 -21.56 58.56
N ARG A 396 -15.67 -22.46 58.70
CA ARG A 396 -17.15 -22.48 58.76
C ARG A 396 -17.92 -21.19 58.35
N ALA A 397 -18.94 -21.47 57.57
CA ALA A 397 -20.14 -20.65 57.32
C ALA A 397 -21.04 -20.49 58.58
N PRO A 398 -22.05 -19.59 58.58
CA PRO A 398 -23.44 -20.08 58.61
C PRO A 398 -24.42 -19.37 57.64
N ARG A 399 -25.25 -20.16 57.16
CA ARG A 399 -26.71 -20.33 56.93
C ARG A 399 -27.62 -19.11 57.17
N ALA A 400 -28.47 -18.94 56.11
CA ALA A 400 -29.93 -18.75 56.17
C ALA A 400 -30.46 -17.32 56.11
N LEU A 401 -31.27 -16.99 55.16
CA LEU A 401 -32.72 -16.94 55.30
C LEU A 401 -33.45 -16.85 53.95
N ARG A 402 -34.45 -17.72 53.86
CA ARG A 402 -35.50 -17.73 52.83
C ARG A 402 -36.57 -16.70 53.19
N SER A 403 -37.24 -16.13 52.20
CA SER A 403 -38.73 -16.18 52.10
C SER A 403 -39.24 -15.22 51.05
N ARG A 404 -39.98 -15.80 50.12
CA ARG A 404 -41.41 -15.61 49.86
C ARG A 404 -41.76 -14.32 49.13
N CYS A 405 -42.44 -14.36 48.10
CA CYS A 405 -43.76 -14.79 47.65
C CYS A 405 -44.25 -13.69 46.73
N ALA A 406 -44.71 -13.93 45.62
CA ALA A 406 -45.94 -14.46 45.00
C ALA A 406 -46.72 -13.40 44.23
N ARG A 407 -47.04 -13.75 42.97
CA ARG A 407 -48.27 -13.67 42.22
C ARG A 407 -49.08 -12.35 42.16
N ARG A 408 -49.39 -11.97 40.95
CA ARG A 408 -50.69 -11.86 40.27
C ARG A 408 -50.43 -11.17 38.90
N ALA A 409 -50.69 -11.72 37.81
CA ALA A 409 -51.89 -12.22 37.12
C ALA A 409 -52.78 -11.10 36.59
N SER A 410 -52.88 -11.12 35.21
CA SER A 410 -54.05 -10.88 34.34
C SER A 410 -54.61 -9.45 34.28
N THR A 411 -54.88 -8.89 33.13
CA THR A 411 -55.84 -9.13 32.09
C THR A 411 -55.77 -8.01 31.04
N SER A 412 -55.65 -8.30 29.81
CA SER A 412 -56.64 -8.35 28.72
C SER A 412 -57.07 -7.03 28.11
N CYS A 413 -57.01 -7.07 26.82
CA CYS A 413 -57.95 -6.65 25.75
C CYS A 413 -57.65 -5.34 25.02
N SER A 414 -57.53 -5.60 23.76
CA SER A 414 -57.73 -4.72 22.60
C SER A 414 -59.12 -4.01 22.56
N PRO A 415 -59.39 -3.13 21.66
CA PRO A 415 -59.19 -3.26 20.22
C PRO A 415 -58.17 -2.29 19.60
#